data_6fe15a7d659a2bc3eb6313f298090d68
#
_entry.id   6fe15a7d659a2bc3eb6313f298090d68
#
_cell.length_a   1.000
_cell.length_b   1.000
_cell.length_c   1.000
_cell.angle_alpha   90.00
_cell.angle_beta   90.00
_cell.angle_gamma   90.00
#
_symmetry.space_group_name_H-M   'P 1'
#
loop_
_entity.id
_entity.type
_entity.pdbx_description
1 polymer ?
#
loop_
_entity_poly.entity_id
_entity_poly.type
_entity_poly.pdbx_seq_one_letter_code
_entity_poly.pdbx_strand_id
1 'polypeptide(L)'
;MYLLDENITKDQKELLEKWNYRVKQIGVDFKTKGIKDEQIITFLQQSNGTLFLTRDSDFFKNEYCHSKYCIVFLDVEKFEVAYFIRKFLNHPLFNNTRKRMGKVIKVNQTLIQYYALKSKDIFSIKNNLL
;
A
#
# COMPACT_ATOMS: atom_id res chain seq x y z
N MET A 1 1.55 -9.98 -4.77
CA MET A 1 2.89 -9.40 -4.53
C MET A 1 2.76 -8.17 -3.66
N TYR A 2 3.65 -8.04 -2.70
CA TYR A 2 3.80 -6.80 -1.92
C TYR A 2 4.89 -5.97 -2.57
N LEU A 3 4.52 -4.78 -3.05
CA LEU A 3 5.42 -3.89 -3.76
C LEU A 3 5.61 -2.61 -2.97
N LEU A 4 6.84 -2.33 -2.57
CA LEU A 4 7.20 -1.10 -1.88
C LEU A 4 7.60 -0.03 -2.88
N ASP A 5 7.16 1.20 -2.63
CA ASP A 5 7.62 2.38 -3.37
C ASP A 5 9.09 2.66 -3.04
N GLU A 6 9.79 3.34 -3.96
CA GLU A 6 11.21 3.64 -3.79
C GLU A 6 11.53 4.52 -2.58
N ASN A 7 10.54 5.28 -2.07
CA ASN A 7 10.73 6.16 -0.91
C ASN A 7 10.66 5.45 0.44
N ILE A 8 10.40 4.14 0.47
CA ILE A 8 10.43 3.37 1.70
C ILE A 8 11.89 3.01 2.01
N THR A 9 12.32 3.29 3.23
CA THR A 9 13.73 3.16 3.60
C THR A 9 14.17 1.70 3.69
N LYS A 10 15.47 1.47 3.45
CA LYS A 10 16.04 0.13 3.43
C LYS A 10 15.82 -0.63 4.74
N ASP A 11 15.94 0.05 5.87
CA ASP A 11 15.75 -0.56 7.19
C ASP A 11 14.34 -1.09 7.37
N GLN A 12 13.32 -0.39 6.82
CA GLN A 12 11.92 -0.83 6.91
C GLN A 12 11.68 -2.05 6.01
N LYS A 13 12.27 -2.08 4.82
CA LYS A 13 12.23 -3.26 3.96
C LYS A 13 12.86 -4.46 4.65
N GLU A 14 14.04 -4.28 5.23
CA GLU A 14 14.75 -5.35 5.95
C GLU A 14 13.92 -5.88 7.12
N LEU A 15 13.24 -5.00 7.84
CA LEU A 15 12.39 -5.40 8.96
C LEU A 15 11.20 -6.25 8.48
N LEU A 16 10.57 -5.88 7.38
CA LEU A 16 9.50 -6.68 6.79
C LEU A 16 10.01 -8.06 6.37
N GLU A 17 11.19 -8.13 5.76
CA GLU A 17 11.80 -9.39 5.36
C GLU A 17 12.13 -10.26 6.57
N LYS A 18 12.63 -9.65 7.64
CA LYS A 18 12.89 -10.33 8.91
C LYS A 18 11.62 -10.94 9.51
N TRP A 19 10.48 -10.30 9.30
CA TRP A 19 9.18 -10.80 9.74
C TRP A 19 8.57 -11.80 8.74
N ASN A 20 9.35 -12.25 7.75
CA ASN A 20 8.95 -13.22 6.73
C ASN A 20 7.92 -12.72 5.72
N TYR A 21 7.83 -11.41 5.52
CA TYR A 21 7.06 -10.88 4.40
C TYR A 21 7.95 -10.84 3.15
N ARG A 22 7.41 -11.34 2.04
CA ARG A 22 8.09 -11.29 0.75
C ARG A 22 7.73 -9.99 0.06
N VAL A 23 8.67 -9.05 0.05
CA VAL A 23 8.46 -7.72 -0.52
C VAL A 23 9.43 -7.48 -1.66
N LYS A 24 8.96 -6.77 -2.69
CA LYS A 24 9.78 -6.23 -3.77
C LYS A 24 9.73 -4.71 -3.67
N GLN A 25 10.75 -4.04 -4.16
CA GLN A 25 10.80 -2.58 -4.09
C GLN A 25 11.19 -1.99 -5.43
N ILE A 26 10.45 -0.96 -5.83
CA ILE A 26 10.77 -0.18 -7.04
C ILE A 26 12.13 0.49 -6.83
N GLY A 27 12.98 0.43 -7.86
CA GLY A 27 14.30 1.02 -7.82
C GLY A 27 15.36 0.17 -7.14
N VAL A 28 14.97 -0.97 -6.55
CA VAL A 28 15.88 -1.92 -5.91
C VAL A 28 15.77 -3.28 -6.59
N ASP A 29 14.58 -3.89 -6.56
CA ASP A 29 14.40 -5.24 -7.11
C ASP A 29 14.02 -5.21 -8.59
N PHE A 30 13.33 -4.18 -9.03
CA PHE A 30 12.99 -3.98 -10.44
C PHE A 30 12.61 -2.53 -10.70
N LYS A 31 12.56 -2.17 -12.00
CA LYS A 31 12.39 -0.81 -12.46
C LYS A 31 13.55 0.08 -12.02
N THR A 32 13.64 1.26 -12.58
CA THR A 32 14.65 2.25 -12.22
C THR A 32 14.08 3.23 -11.21
N LYS A 33 14.95 3.84 -10.43
CA LYS A 33 14.55 4.93 -9.54
C LYS A 33 13.99 6.09 -10.36
N GLY A 34 13.04 6.81 -9.79
CA GLY A 34 12.47 8.00 -10.41
C GLY A 34 11.41 7.72 -11.47
N ILE A 35 10.87 6.50 -11.53
CA ILE A 35 9.77 6.27 -12.47
C ILE A 35 8.54 7.07 -12.04
N LYS A 36 7.78 7.53 -13.04
CA LYS A 36 6.64 8.40 -12.79
C LYS A 36 5.44 7.62 -12.27
N ASP A 37 4.56 8.31 -11.55
CA ASP A 37 3.35 7.72 -10.96
C ASP A 37 2.51 6.99 -12.01
N GLU A 38 2.34 7.58 -13.19
CA GLU A 38 1.57 6.96 -14.28
C GLU A 38 2.16 5.64 -14.73
N GLN A 39 3.49 5.53 -14.72
CA GLN A 39 4.17 4.28 -15.07
C GLN A 39 3.96 3.22 -14.01
N ILE A 40 3.93 3.61 -12.74
CA ILE A 40 3.62 2.71 -11.63
C ILE A 40 2.18 2.20 -11.77
N ILE A 41 1.22 3.09 -12.00
CA ILE A 41 -0.18 2.71 -12.17
C ILE A 41 -0.34 1.76 -13.35
N THR A 42 0.30 2.03 -14.48
CA THR A 42 0.26 1.15 -15.65
C THR A 42 0.79 -0.24 -15.31
N PHE A 43 1.89 -0.31 -14.57
CA PHE A 43 2.45 -1.58 -14.10
C PHE A 43 1.44 -2.32 -13.22
N LEU A 44 0.82 -1.62 -12.27
CA LEU A 44 -0.15 -2.22 -11.35
C LEU A 44 -1.37 -2.77 -12.08
N GLN A 45 -1.86 -2.05 -13.11
CA GLN A 45 -2.99 -2.51 -13.92
C GLN A 45 -2.69 -3.77 -14.69
N GLN A 46 -1.43 -4.02 -15.00
CA GLN A 46 -0.98 -5.22 -15.71
C GLN A 46 -0.63 -6.36 -14.75
N SER A 47 -0.58 -6.09 -13.46
CA SER A 47 -0.32 -7.09 -12.43
C SER A 47 -1.63 -7.80 -12.05
N ASN A 48 -1.54 -8.75 -11.14
CA ASN A 48 -2.71 -9.45 -10.65
C ASN A 48 -2.57 -9.65 -9.14
N GLY A 49 -3.32 -8.87 -8.36
CA GLY A 49 -3.36 -9.00 -6.92
C GLY A 49 -2.24 -8.27 -6.19
N THR A 50 -1.59 -7.30 -6.81
CA THR A 50 -0.50 -6.55 -6.18
C THR A 50 -1.03 -5.57 -5.13
N LEU A 51 -0.34 -5.53 -4.00
CA LEU A 51 -0.52 -4.51 -2.96
C LEU A 51 0.66 -3.55 -3.06
N PHE A 52 0.39 -2.31 -3.44
CA PHE A 52 1.39 -1.25 -3.56
C PHE A 52 1.39 -0.39 -2.30
N LEU A 53 2.55 -0.28 -1.67
CA LEU A 53 2.73 0.40 -0.38
C LEU A 53 3.63 1.61 -0.57
N THR A 54 3.11 2.80 -0.28
CA THR A 54 3.80 4.06 -0.56
C THR A 54 3.62 5.05 0.58
N ARG A 55 4.54 6.01 0.69
CA ARG A 55 4.41 7.18 1.56
C ARG A 55 4.04 8.44 0.78
N ASP A 56 3.74 8.31 -0.51
CA ASP A 56 3.39 9.44 -1.36
C ASP A 56 1.88 9.63 -1.39
N SER A 57 1.42 10.77 -0.85
CA SER A 57 0.00 11.11 -0.80
C SER A 57 -0.65 11.25 -2.18
N ASP A 58 0.14 11.48 -3.22
CA ASP A 58 -0.38 11.61 -4.58
C ASP A 58 -1.04 10.32 -5.09
N PHE A 59 -0.76 9.18 -4.45
CA PHE A 59 -1.43 7.93 -4.80
C PHE A 59 -2.77 7.73 -4.09
N PHE A 60 -3.13 8.59 -3.15
CA PHE A 60 -4.41 8.47 -2.44
C PHE A 60 -5.50 9.21 -3.21
N LYS A 61 -6.00 8.58 -4.29
CA LYS A 61 -7.02 9.16 -5.17
C LYS A 61 -8.05 8.11 -5.54
N ASN A 62 -9.32 8.50 -5.53
CA ASN A 62 -10.43 7.63 -5.93
C ASN A 62 -10.24 7.08 -7.35
N GLU A 63 -9.73 7.90 -8.26
CA GLU A 63 -9.53 7.52 -9.66
C GLU A 63 -8.55 6.36 -9.85
N TYR A 64 -7.72 6.06 -8.85
CA TYR A 64 -6.77 4.96 -8.92
C TYR A 64 -7.34 3.61 -8.45
N CYS A 65 -8.60 3.56 -8.01
CA CYS A 65 -9.23 2.28 -7.69
C CYS A 65 -9.31 1.38 -8.92
N HIS A 66 -8.90 0.12 -8.78
CA HIS A 66 -8.85 -0.83 -9.89
C HIS A 66 -8.92 -2.26 -9.36
N SER A 67 -9.63 -3.13 -10.08
CA SER A 67 -9.83 -4.51 -9.62
C SER A 67 -8.56 -5.36 -9.50
N LYS A 68 -7.46 -4.96 -10.17
CA LYS A 68 -6.23 -5.75 -10.23
C LYS A 68 -5.27 -5.49 -9.08
N TYR A 69 -5.46 -4.43 -8.31
CA TYR A 69 -4.50 -4.04 -7.29
C TYR A 69 -5.16 -3.31 -6.13
N CYS A 70 -4.38 -3.09 -5.09
CA CYS A 70 -4.69 -2.20 -3.98
C CYS A 70 -3.52 -1.25 -3.76
N ILE A 71 -3.81 0.00 -3.46
CA ILE A 71 -2.80 0.98 -3.06
C ILE A 71 -3.00 1.30 -1.59
N VAL A 72 -1.92 1.31 -0.81
CA VAL A 72 -1.92 1.77 0.57
C VAL A 72 -0.95 2.92 0.71
N PHE A 73 -1.49 4.09 0.99
CA PHE A 73 -0.73 5.27 1.37
C PHE A 73 -0.52 5.25 2.89
N LEU A 74 0.73 5.14 3.30
CA LEU A 74 1.11 5.11 4.71
C LEU A 74 1.48 6.51 5.18
N ASP A 75 0.51 7.20 5.78
CA ASP A 75 0.69 8.54 6.34
C ASP A 75 1.20 8.42 7.77
N VAL A 76 2.42 7.91 7.90
CA VAL A 76 3.10 7.64 9.16
C VAL A 76 4.57 8.05 9.04
N GLU A 77 5.27 8.10 10.17
CA GLU A 77 6.70 8.38 10.18
C GLU A 77 7.48 7.30 9.40
N LYS A 78 8.55 7.70 8.73
CA LYS A 78 9.29 6.81 7.83
C LYS A 78 9.82 5.54 8.51
N PHE A 79 10.14 5.61 9.80
CA PHE A 79 10.66 4.48 10.56
C PHE A 79 9.57 3.66 11.25
N GLU A 80 8.29 4.00 11.02
CA GLU A 80 7.16 3.25 11.53
C GLU A 80 6.41 2.49 10.41
N VAL A 81 6.87 2.60 9.19
CA VAL A 81 6.20 2.05 8.01
C VAL A 81 5.98 0.53 8.14
N ALA A 82 7.03 -0.22 8.47
CA ALA A 82 6.93 -1.67 8.58
C ALA A 82 5.91 -2.08 9.64
N TYR A 83 5.89 -1.41 10.78
CA TYR A 83 4.94 -1.67 11.86
C TYR A 83 3.49 -1.49 11.38
N PHE A 84 3.22 -0.38 10.68
CA PHE A 84 1.87 -0.13 10.18
C PHE A 84 1.48 -1.04 9.02
N ILE A 85 2.43 -1.45 8.19
CA ILE A 85 2.18 -2.47 7.16
C ILE A 85 1.74 -3.76 7.83
N ARG A 86 2.47 -4.22 8.86
CA ARG A 86 2.11 -5.44 9.57
C ARG A 86 0.72 -5.34 10.21
N LYS A 87 0.41 -4.23 10.86
CA LYS A 87 -0.92 -3.99 11.43
C LYS A 87 -2.01 -4.05 10.35
N PHE A 88 -1.77 -3.41 9.22
CA PHE A 88 -2.71 -3.41 8.10
C PHE A 88 -2.95 -4.82 7.57
N LEU A 89 -1.88 -5.58 7.34
CA LEU A 89 -1.98 -6.94 6.80
C LEU A 89 -2.71 -7.90 7.76
N ASN A 90 -2.72 -7.62 9.05
CA ASN A 90 -3.41 -8.40 10.05
C ASN A 90 -4.80 -7.85 10.42
N HIS A 91 -5.19 -6.73 9.84
CA HIS A 91 -6.49 -6.12 10.12
C HIS A 91 -7.62 -6.99 9.56
N PRO A 92 -8.67 -7.29 10.34
CA PRO A 92 -9.75 -8.18 9.88
C PRO A 92 -10.41 -7.79 8.56
N LEU A 93 -10.45 -6.50 8.24
CA LEU A 93 -11.05 -6.02 6.99
C LEU A 93 -10.11 -6.10 5.79
N PHE A 94 -8.81 -6.33 6.01
CA PHE A 94 -7.80 -6.27 4.94
C PHE A 94 -6.80 -7.43 4.97
N ASN A 95 -7.09 -8.49 5.70
CA ASN A 95 -6.12 -9.55 5.98
C ASN A 95 -5.96 -10.60 4.87
N ASN A 96 -6.52 -10.37 3.70
CA ASN A 96 -6.27 -11.21 2.54
C ASN A 96 -6.41 -10.39 1.25
N THR A 97 -5.92 -10.94 0.14
CA THR A 97 -5.91 -10.27 -1.16
C THR A 97 -7.31 -9.87 -1.60
N ARG A 98 -8.28 -10.76 -1.45
CA ARG A 98 -9.65 -10.50 -1.89
C ARG A 98 -10.25 -9.27 -1.21
N LYS A 99 -9.99 -9.08 0.07
CA LYS A 99 -10.51 -7.95 0.85
C LYS A 99 -9.85 -6.63 0.46
N ARG A 100 -8.63 -6.67 -0.09
CA ARG A 100 -7.85 -5.49 -0.46
C ARG A 100 -8.16 -4.98 -1.86
N MET A 101 -8.39 -5.89 -2.81
CA MET A 101 -8.47 -5.52 -4.23
C MET A 101 -9.57 -4.49 -4.50
N GLY A 102 -9.25 -3.55 -5.39
CA GLY A 102 -10.16 -2.49 -5.79
C GLY A 102 -10.15 -1.26 -4.88
N LYS A 103 -9.32 -1.25 -3.84
CA LYS A 103 -9.29 -0.18 -2.85
C LYS A 103 -8.03 0.65 -2.92
N VAL A 104 -8.18 1.93 -2.65
CA VAL A 104 -7.08 2.87 -2.40
C VAL A 104 -7.23 3.35 -0.96
N ILE A 105 -6.23 3.05 -0.14
CA ILE A 105 -6.34 3.10 1.32
C ILE A 105 -5.29 4.04 1.89
N LYS A 106 -5.69 4.84 2.88
CA LYS A 106 -4.78 5.68 3.67
C LYS A 106 -4.76 5.16 5.10
N VAL A 107 -3.57 4.91 5.62
CA VAL A 107 -3.36 4.45 7.00
C VAL A 107 -2.59 5.52 7.74
N ASN A 108 -3.12 5.98 8.87
CA ASN A 108 -2.36 6.77 9.84
C ASN A 108 -2.52 6.15 11.24
N GLN A 109 -2.02 6.84 12.27
CA GLN A 109 -2.04 6.30 13.63
C GLN A 109 -3.45 6.09 14.19
N THR A 110 -4.43 6.87 13.74
CA THR A 110 -5.76 6.89 14.34
C THR A 110 -6.85 6.37 13.42
N LEU A 111 -6.68 6.49 12.11
CA LEU A 111 -7.72 6.17 11.14
C LEU A 111 -7.17 5.34 9.99
N ILE A 112 -8.05 4.51 9.42
CA ILE A 112 -7.90 3.94 8.09
C ILE A 112 -9.04 4.51 7.27
N GLN A 113 -8.70 5.18 6.16
CA GLN A 113 -9.68 5.74 5.24
C GLN A 113 -9.46 5.11 3.87
N TYR A 114 -10.53 4.86 3.12
CA TYR A 114 -10.35 4.26 1.82
C TYR A 114 -11.46 4.59 0.85
N TYR A 115 -11.09 4.57 -0.43
CA TYR A 115 -12.00 4.56 -1.57
C TYR A 115 -12.13 3.12 -2.06
N ALA A 116 -13.31 2.75 -2.52
CA ALA A 116 -13.56 1.45 -3.13
C ALA A 116 -13.99 1.60 -4.58
N LEU A 117 -13.72 0.58 -5.38
CA LEU A 117 -14.11 0.56 -6.78
C LEU A 117 -15.62 0.74 -6.91
N LYS A 118 -16.05 1.56 -7.89
CA LYS A 118 -17.46 1.88 -8.17
C LYS A 118 -18.16 2.67 -7.08
N SER A 119 -17.43 3.24 -6.14
CA SER A 119 -17.97 4.14 -5.13
C SER A 119 -17.22 5.46 -5.15
N LYS A 120 -17.93 6.56 -4.96
CA LYS A 120 -17.30 7.88 -4.83
C LYS A 120 -17.13 8.29 -3.38
N ASP A 121 -17.67 7.50 -2.46
CA ASP A 121 -17.61 7.81 -1.04
C ASP A 121 -16.27 7.39 -0.47
N ILE A 122 -15.82 8.13 0.55
CA ILE A 122 -14.68 7.74 1.37
C ILE A 122 -15.20 7.04 2.62
N PHE A 123 -14.62 5.89 2.94
CA PHE A 123 -14.95 5.15 4.15
C PHE A 123 -13.88 5.39 5.19
N SER A 124 -14.28 5.46 6.46
CA SER A 124 -13.34 5.70 7.56
C SER A 124 -13.62 4.71 8.68
N ILE A 125 -12.55 4.12 9.21
CA ILE A 125 -12.61 3.26 10.38
C ILE A 125 -11.48 3.64 11.34
N LYS A 126 -11.67 3.37 12.63
CA LYS A 126 -10.63 3.64 13.62
C LYS A 126 -9.50 2.63 13.48
N ASN A 127 -8.26 3.11 13.52
CA ASN A 127 -7.08 2.26 13.47
C ASN A 127 -6.59 1.98 14.89
N ASN A 128 -7.41 1.27 15.67
CA ASN A 128 -7.14 1.00 17.09
C ASN A 128 -6.82 -0.46 17.38
N LEU A 129 -6.49 -1.24 16.37
CA LEU A 129 -6.02 -2.61 16.56
C LEU A 129 -4.56 -2.59 16.95
N LEU A 130 -4.26 -3.23 18.04
CA LEU A 130 -2.89 -3.36 18.54
C LEU A 130 -2.27 -4.70 18.15
#